data_bbee259390278cdb0046a8773e915088
#
_entry.id   bbee259390278cdb0046a8773e915088
#
_cell.length_a   1.000
_cell.length_b   1.000
_cell.length_c   1.000
_cell.angle_alpha   90.00
_cell.angle_beta   90.00
_cell.angle_gamma   90.00
#
_symmetry.space_group_name_H-M   'P 1'
#
loop_
_entity.id
_entity.type
_entity.pdbx_description
1 polymer ?
#
loop_
_entity_poly.entity_id
_entity_poly.type
_entity_poly.pdbx_seq_one_letter_code
_entity_poly.pdbx_strand_id
1 'polypeptide(L)'
;MSLIHSTAIIDSSAQIDESAEVGPYCVIGKGVVIKKNVSLLSNVVVSGLTTIDEGTKVWPFSVLGGDPQDLKYEGEEGKLIIGKNNNI
;
A
#
# COMPACT_ATOMS: atom_id res chain seq x y z
N MET A 1 -13.82 -11.31 0.62
CA MET A 1 -12.63 -11.64 1.41
C MET A 1 -11.38 -11.27 0.63
N SER A 2 -10.48 -10.54 1.25
CA SER A 2 -9.29 -10.13 0.54
C SER A 2 -8.38 -11.33 0.29
N LEU A 3 -7.67 -11.28 -0.83
CA LEU A 3 -6.73 -12.33 -1.21
C LEU A 3 -5.34 -11.89 -0.80
N ILE A 4 -4.96 -12.27 0.40
CA ILE A 4 -3.65 -11.92 0.94
C ILE A 4 -2.78 -13.14 0.97
N HIS A 5 -1.67 -13.08 0.26
CA HIS A 5 -0.74 -14.21 0.22
C HIS A 5 -0.15 -14.45 1.61
N SER A 6 0.08 -15.71 1.93
CA SER A 6 0.54 -16.07 3.27
C SER A 6 1.92 -15.50 3.61
N THR A 7 2.72 -15.16 2.61
CA THR A 7 4.04 -14.59 2.84
C THR A 7 4.01 -13.08 3.02
N ALA A 8 2.88 -12.44 2.79
CA ALA A 8 2.78 -10.99 2.96
C ALA A 8 2.84 -10.63 4.44
N ILE A 9 3.50 -9.52 4.73
CA ILE A 9 3.60 -9.03 6.10
C ILE A 9 2.76 -7.78 6.20
N ILE A 10 1.72 -7.83 7.04
CA ILE A 10 0.77 -6.75 7.13
C ILE A 10 0.66 -6.27 8.57
N ASP A 11 0.91 -4.99 8.77
CA ASP A 11 0.78 -4.41 10.09
C ASP A 11 -0.69 -4.49 10.54
N SER A 12 -0.89 -4.73 11.82
CA SER A 12 -2.24 -4.90 12.34
C SER A 12 -3.12 -3.66 12.19
N SER A 13 -2.51 -2.49 12.07
CA SER A 13 -3.26 -1.25 11.91
C SER A 13 -3.61 -0.94 10.46
N ALA A 14 -3.07 -1.69 9.51
CA ALA A 14 -3.38 -1.45 8.10
C ALA A 14 -4.82 -1.87 7.81
N GLN A 15 -5.45 -1.13 6.91
CA GLN A 15 -6.82 -1.42 6.51
C GLN A 15 -6.81 -1.86 5.05
N ILE A 16 -7.26 -3.08 4.81
CA ILE A 16 -7.25 -3.65 3.46
C ILE A 16 -8.67 -4.06 3.11
N ASP A 17 -9.18 -3.49 2.03
CA ASP A 17 -10.53 -3.83 1.60
C ASP A 17 -10.61 -5.30 1.22
N GLU A 18 -11.76 -5.92 1.45
CA GLU A 18 -11.87 -7.35 1.21
C GLU A 18 -11.77 -7.74 -0.26
N SER A 19 -11.92 -6.79 -1.16
CA SER A 19 -11.75 -7.06 -2.60
C SER A 19 -10.33 -6.84 -3.07
N ALA A 20 -9.45 -6.33 -2.23
CA ALA A 20 -8.08 -6.07 -2.63
C ALA A 20 -7.25 -7.36 -2.64
N GLU A 21 -6.19 -7.36 -3.45
CA GLU A 21 -5.29 -8.48 -3.54
C GLU A 21 -3.89 -8.06 -3.13
N VAL A 22 -3.27 -8.85 -2.29
CA VAL A 22 -1.90 -8.59 -1.84
C VAL A 22 -1.08 -9.83 -2.15
N GLY A 23 -0.13 -9.69 -3.07
CA GLY A 23 0.67 -10.82 -3.54
C GLY A 23 1.78 -11.20 -2.59
N PRO A 24 2.61 -12.17 -3.02
CA PRO A 24 3.65 -12.72 -2.15
C PRO A 24 4.73 -11.70 -1.82
N TYR A 25 5.25 -11.79 -0.61
CA TYR A 25 6.36 -10.99 -0.12
C TYR A 25 6.09 -9.49 -0.12
N CYS A 26 4.83 -9.10 -0.11
CA CYS A 26 4.48 -7.70 0.08
C CYS A 26 4.60 -7.33 1.55
N VAL A 27 4.97 -6.08 1.80
CA VAL A 27 5.06 -5.56 3.16
C VAL A 27 4.16 -4.34 3.25
N ILE A 28 3.16 -4.43 4.10
CA ILE A 28 2.20 -3.34 4.28
C ILE A 28 2.40 -2.79 5.69
N GLY A 29 2.81 -1.54 5.75
CA GLY A 29 3.19 -0.94 7.02
C GLY A 29 2.04 -0.33 7.78
N LYS A 30 2.40 0.28 8.89
CA LYS A 30 1.45 0.85 9.82
C LYS A 30 0.66 1.98 9.18
N GLY A 31 -0.64 1.98 9.36
CA GLY A 31 -1.50 3.09 8.93
C GLY A 31 -1.83 3.10 7.45
N VAL A 32 -1.40 2.08 6.72
CA VAL A 32 -1.68 2.00 5.29
C VAL A 32 -3.14 1.65 5.05
N VAL A 33 -3.76 2.29 4.05
CA VAL A 33 -5.13 2.00 3.66
C VAL A 33 -5.13 1.55 2.20
N ILE A 34 -5.64 0.34 1.96
CA ILE A 34 -5.75 -0.24 0.62
C ILE A 34 -7.23 -0.35 0.30
N LYS A 35 -7.67 0.36 -0.72
CA LYS A 35 -9.10 0.41 -1.04
C LYS A 35 -9.50 -0.70 -2.00
N LYS A 36 -10.78 -0.65 -2.43
CA LYS A 36 -11.33 -1.80 -3.15
C LYS A 36 -10.69 -1.99 -4.52
N ASN A 37 -10.58 -3.23 -4.91
CA ASN A 37 -10.06 -3.64 -6.22
C ASN A 37 -8.63 -3.20 -6.48
N VAL A 38 -7.87 -2.93 -5.42
CA VAL A 38 -6.44 -2.66 -5.55
C VAL A 38 -5.71 -3.99 -5.64
N SER A 39 -4.72 -4.05 -6.53
CA SER A 39 -3.89 -5.24 -6.70
C SER A 39 -2.44 -4.88 -6.44
N LEU A 40 -1.86 -5.51 -5.44
CA LEU A 40 -0.42 -5.40 -5.19
C LEU A 40 0.18 -6.71 -5.65
N LEU A 41 1.08 -6.67 -6.65
CA LEU A 41 1.56 -7.91 -7.24
C LEU A 41 2.52 -8.62 -6.29
N SER A 42 3.80 -8.55 -6.51
CA SER A 42 4.72 -9.22 -5.59
C SER A 42 5.80 -8.26 -5.14
N ASN A 43 6.35 -8.48 -3.95
CA ASN A 43 7.48 -7.69 -3.47
C ASN A 43 7.19 -6.19 -3.50
N VAL A 44 5.97 -5.80 -3.12
CA VAL A 44 5.57 -4.40 -3.05
C VAL A 44 5.64 -3.97 -1.60
N VAL A 45 6.30 -2.85 -1.35
CA VAL A 45 6.41 -2.30 0.00
C VAL A 45 5.60 -1.01 0.06
N VAL A 46 4.65 -0.96 0.98
CA VAL A 46 3.84 0.24 1.20
C VAL A 46 4.00 0.63 2.65
N SER A 47 4.47 1.83 2.89
CA SER A 47 4.74 2.26 4.26
C SER A 47 4.29 3.69 4.48
N GLY A 48 4.32 4.11 5.72
CA GLY A 48 3.90 5.45 6.09
C GLY A 48 2.40 5.59 5.98
N LEU A 49 1.92 6.81 6.03
CA LEU A 49 0.49 7.09 5.95
C LEU A 49 0.06 7.12 4.49
N THR A 50 0.01 5.96 3.88
CA THR A 50 -0.27 5.82 2.44
C THR A 50 -1.65 5.25 2.23
N THR A 51 -2.42 5.89 1.34
CA THR A 51 -3.71 5.39 0.92
C THR A 51 -3.65 5.08 -0.56
N ILE A 52 -3.99 3.86 -0.94
CA ILE A 52 -4.06 3.48 -2.34
C ILE A 52 -5.53 3.35 -2.70
N ASP A 53 -5.98 4.24 -3.59
CA ASP A 53 -7.39 4.31 -3.93
C ASP A 53 -7.79 3.23 -4.92
N GLU A 54 -9.09 3.13 -5.19
CA GLU A 54 -9.69 2.00 -5.89
C GLU A 54 -9.06 1.70 -7.24
N GLY A 55 -8.94 0.42 -7.53
CA GLY A 55 -8.56 -0.04 -8.86
C GLY A 55 -7.12 0.14 -9.25
N THR A 56 -6.31 0.63 -8.34
CA THR A 56 -4.89 0.83 -8.63
C THR A 56 -4.16 -0.50 -8.62
N LYS A 57 -3.27 -0.69 -9.58
CA LYS A 57 -2.46 -1.88 -9.69
C LYS A 57 -1.00 -1.50 -9.45
N VAL A 58 -0.35 -2.20 -8.56
CA VAL A 58 1.05 -1.93 -8.21
C VAL A 58 1.90 -3.10 -8.65
N TRP A 59 2.85 -2.81 -9.52
CA TRP A 59 3.70 -3.83 -10.12
C TRP A 59 4.83 -4.26 -9.18
N PRO A 60 5.45 -5.41 -9.44
CA PRO A 60 6.47 -5.93 -8.54
C PRO A 60 7.63 -4.98 -8.30
N PHE A 61 8.17 -5.06 -7.09
CA PHE A 61 9.34 -4.30 -6.67
C PHE A 61 9.11 -2.80 -6.55
N SER A 62 7.86 -2.40 -6.37
CA SER A 62 7.54 -1.00 -6.11
C SER A 62 7.63 -0.70 -4.62
N VAL A 63 8.07 0.51 -4.30
CA VAL A 63 8.11 0.98 -2.92
C VAL A 63 7.33 2.28 -2.87
N LEU A 64 6.29 2.30 -2.05
CA LEU A 64 5.41 3.46 -1.94
C LEU A 64 5.46 4.03 -0.53
N GLY A 65 5.43 5.35 -0.44
CA GLY A 65 5.30 6.00 0.85
C GLY A 65 6.51 5.89 1.75
N GLY A 66 7.69 5.98 1.20
CA GLY A 66 8.91 5.78 1.94
C GLY A 66 9.01 6.54 3.25
N ASP A 67 10.14 6.41 3.91
CA ASP A 67 10.38 7.01 5.20
C ASP A 67 10.23 8.53 5.13
N PRO A 68 9.41 9.13 5.97
CA PRO A 68 9.26 10.58 5.98
C PRO A 68 10.56 11.33 6.20
N GLN A 69 11.55 10.70 6.79
CA GLN A 69 12.82 11.36 7.01
C GLN A 69 13.53 11.73 5.73
N ASP A 70 13.25 11.03 4.67
CA ASP A 70 13.89 11.27 3.39
C ASP A 70 13.25 12.39 2.62
N LEU A 71 12.13 12.88 3.11
CA LEU A 71 11.38 13.91 2.43
C LEU A 71 11.12 15.05 3.38
N LYS A 72 10.91 16.22 2.82
CA LYS A 72 10.61 17.38 3.63
C LYS A 72 9.13 17.61 3.63
N TYR A 73 8.49 17.13 4.66
CA TYR A 73 7.06 17.30 4.81
C TYR A 73 6.81 18.61 5.54
N GLU A 74 6.28 19.55 4.82
CA GLU A 74 6.03 20.87 5.37
C GLU A 74 4.62 20.92 5.87
N GLY A 75 4.46 20.57 7.13
CA GLY A 75 3.14 20.63 7.72
C GLY A 75 2.24 19.47 7.40
N GLU A 76 2.66 18.62 6.52
CA GLU A 76 1.92 17.39 6.23
C GLU A 76 2.47 16.29 7.11
N GLU A 77 1.67 15.29 7.33
CA GLU A 77 2.08 14.20 8.18
C GLU A 77 2.67 13.04 7.39
N GLY A 78 3.28 13.36 6.26
CA GLY A 78 3.84 12.33 5.43
C GLY A 78 2.81 11.50 4.71
N LYS A 79 1.61 12.04 4.55
CA LYS A 79 0.53 11.32 3.93
C LYS A 79 0.73 11.24 2.42
N LEU A 80 0.58 10.05 1.87
CA LEU A 80 0.65 9.85 0.45
C LEU A 80 -0.66 9.24 -0.02
N ILE A 81 -1.24 9.82 -1.06
CA ILE A 81 -2.49 9.32 -1.62
C ILE A 81 -2.26 8.98 -3.07
N ILE A 82 -2.43 7.69 -3.40
CA ILE A 82 -2.34 7.21 -4.77
C ILE A 82 -3.77 7.17 -5.30
N GLY A 83 -4.02 7.91 -6.37
CA GLY A 83 -5.37 8.00 -6.91
C GLY A 83 -5.89 6.72 -7.52
N LYS A 84 -7.08 6.82 -8.11
CA LYS A 84 -7.78 5.64 -8.64
C LYS A 84 -7.17 5.17 -9.94
N ASN A 85 -7.23 3.84 -10.14
CA ASN A 85 -6.93 3.21 -11.43
C ASN A 85 -5.55 3.53 -11.98
N ASN A 86 -4.58 3.74 -11.11
CA ASN A 86 -3.21 3.95 -11.53
C ASN A 86 -2.49 2.63 -11.71
N ASN A 87 -1.45 2.66 -12.52
CA ASN A 87 -0.51 1.55 -12.66
C ASN A 87 0.85 2.06 -12.22
N ILE A 88 1.40 1.43 -11.23
CA ILE A 88 2.65 1.90 -10.65
C ILE A 88 3.75 0.87 -10.78
#